data_b2f4442c3b3111a580e85928d0c68e2e
#
_entry.id   b2f4442c3b3111a580e85928d0c68e2e
#
_cell.length_a   1.000
_cell.length_b   1.000
_cell.length_c   1.000
_cell.angle_alpha   90.00
_cell.angle_beta   90.00
_cell.angle_gamma   90.00
#
_symmetry.space_group_name_H-M   'P 1'
#
loop_
_entity.id
_entity.type
_entity.pdbx_description
1 polymer ?
#
loop_
_entity_poly.entity_id
_entity_poly.type
_entity_poly.pdbx_seq_one_letter_code
_entity_poly.pdbx_strand_id
1 'polypeptide(L)'
;MPPTVGLTRERAEAILDLIIAESQMEASQFAGLDIGDEPFTEADIQLGRAIFRGDVRLENGGPTCLSCHTVEGIGGLGGGRLGPDLSRVFERLQGRKNLASWLLAPATETMQPVYVKASLTNEEILPLVAFLEDEARTGKEDTTTAQVIFLILGLAGAVLGFVFADSIWRGRLRGVRRPLVRGAR
;
A
#
# COMPACT_ATOMS: atom_id res chain seq x y z
N MET A 1 -19.94 6.40 13.20
CA MET A 1 -19.20 6.02 14.42
C MET A 1 -19.76 4.69 14.87
N PRO A 2 -18.94 3.63 15.01
CA PRO A 2 -19.41 2.40 15.63
C PRO A 2 -19.85 2.71 17.06
N PRO A 3 -20.87 2.02 17.58
CA PRO A 3 -21.30 2.21 18.95
C PRO A 3 -20.08 1.93 19.85
N THR A 4 -19.72 2.91 20.66
CA THR A 4 -18.75 2.71 21.73
C THR A 4 -19.31 1.60 22.61
N VAL A 5 -18.67 0.43 22.56
CA VAL A 5 -18.95 -0.65 23.51
C VAL A 5 -18.74 -0.04 24.88
N GLY A 6 -19.84 0.19 25.61
CA GLY A 6 -19.79 0.87 26.88
C GLY A 6 -18.79 0.17 27.79
N LEU A 7 -17.73 0.88 28.18
CA LEU A 7 -16.75 0.38 29.12
C LEU A 7 -17.45 0.25 30.48
N THR A 8 -17.82 -0.96 30.84
CA THR A 8 -18.37 -1.21 32.19
C THR A 8 -17.24 -1.08 33.20
N ARG A 9 -17.59 -0.70 34.45
CA ARG A 9 -16.62 -0.57 35.54
C ARG A 9 -15.81 -1.88 35.73
N GLU A 10 -16.49 -3.00 35.67
CA GLU A 10 -15.88 -4.32 35.78
C GLU A 10 -14.84 -4.61 34.66
N ARG A 11 -15.13 -4.21 33.41
CA ARG A 11 -14.17 -4.30 32.30
C ARG A 11 -13.00 -3.34 32.47
N ALA A 12 -13.24 -2.13 32.99
CA ALA A 12 -12.18 -1.18 33.24
C ALA A 12 -11.23 -1.70 34.35
N GLU A 13 -11.76 -2.26 35.41
CA GLU A 13 -10.98 -2.88 36.49
C GLU A 13 -10.16 -4.08 35.98
N ALA A 14 -10.76 -4.96 35.17
CA ALA A 14 -10.04 -6.09 34.56
C ALA A 14 -8.91 -5.65 33.60
N ILE A 15 -9.10 -4.58 32.84
CA ILE A 15 -8.05 -4.01 31.98
C ILE A 15 -6.93 -3.41 32.84
N LEU A 16 -7.28 -2.75 33.92
CA LEU A 16 -6.32 -2.13 34.84
C LEU A 16 -5.46 -3.19 35.54
N ASP A 17 -6.08 -4.26 36.01
CA ASP A 17 -5.38 -5.41 36.61
C ASP A 17 -4.43 -6.08 35.60
N LEU A 18 -4.86 -6.23 34.34
CA LEU A 18 -4.01 -6.76 33.27
C LEU A 18 -2.81 -5.85 33.02
N ILE A 19 -3.01 -4.53 32.92
CA ILE A 19 -1.93 -3.56 32.72
C ILE A 19 -0.93 -3.60 33.88
N ILE A 20 -1.42 -3.69 35.11
CA ILE A 20 -0.56 -3.75 36.30
C ILE A 20 0.24 -5.06 36.31
N ALA A 21 -0.40 -6.19 36.03
CA ALA A 21 0.27 -7.48 35.93
C ALA A 21 1.37 -7.49 34.89
N GLU A 22 1.09 -7.01 33.69
CA GLU A 22 2.05 -6.92 32.58
C GLU A 22 3.19 -5.94 32.87
N SER A 23 2.92 -4.83 33.53
CA SER A 23 3.96 -3.85 33.89
C SER A 23 5.00 -4.37 34.90
N GLN A 24 4.68 -5.47 35.58
CA GLN A 24 5.57 -6.12 36.55
C GLN A 24 6.34 -7.30 35.99
N MET A 25 6.05 -7.71 34.75
CA MET A 25 6.78 -8.78 34.08
C MET A 25 8.11 -8.26 33.51
N GLU A 26 9.21 -9.02 33.67
CA GLU A 26 10.51 -8.71 33.05
C GLU A 26 10.45 -8.78 31.51
N ALA A 27 9.56 -9.63 30.96
CA ALA A 27 9.29 -9.73 29.53
C ALA A 27 7.77 -9.80 29.33
N SER A 28 7.15 -8.67 29.03
CA SER A 28 5.73 -8.61 28.68
C SER A 28 5.49 -9.26 27.31
N GLN A 29 4.46 -10.11 27.22
CA GLN A 29 3.99 -10.63 25.92
C GLN A 29 3.47 -9.52 24.98
N PHE A 30 3.20 -8.33 25.53
CA PHE A 30 2.82 -7.12 24.81
C PHE A 30 3.98 -6.14 24.65
N ALA A 31 5.18 -6.49 25.15
CA ALA A 31 6.37 -5.72 24.86
C ALA A 31 6.54 -5.75 23.35
N GLY A 32 6.26 -4.62 22.72
CA GLY A 32 6.45 -4.46 21.29
C GLY A 32 7.90 -4.76 20.93
N LEU A 33 8.14 -4.99 19.68
CA LEU A 33 9.47 -5.19 19.13
C LEU A 33 10.38 -4.06 19.67
N ASP A 34 11.47 -4.41 20.35
CA ASP A 34 12.45 -3.43 20.79
C ASP A 34 13.22 -2.95 19.54
N ILE A 35 12.66 -1.94 18.92
CA ILE A 35 13.30 -1.26 17.81
C ILE A 35 14.12 -0.13 18.41
N GLY A 36 15.43 -0.38 18.54
CA GLY A 36 16.38 0.61 19.01
C GLY A 36 16.35 1.90 18.17
N ASP A 37 16.95 2.96 18.71
CA ASP A 37 17.08 4.25 18.00
C ASP A 37 18.25 4.23 16.98
N GLU A 38 18.95 3.10 16.82
CA GLU A 38 20.02 2.96 15.85
C GLU A 38 19.51 3.15 14.41
N PRO A 39 20.30 3.80 13.55
CA PRO A 39 19.91 3.99 12.16
C PRO A 39 19.77 2.64 11.46
N PHE A 40 18.70 2.47 10.70
CA PHE A 40 18.51 1.30 9.85
C PHE A 40 19.56 1.25 8.74
N THR A 41 19.92 0.05 8.34
CA THR A 41 20.83 -0.15 7.21
C THR A 41 20.06 -0.03 5.88
N GLU A 42 20.79 0.29 4.81
CA GLU A 42 20.22 0.28 3.46
C GLU A 42 19.61 -1.09 3.10
N ALA A 43 20.21 -2.17 3.60
CA ALA A 43 19.68 -3.52 3.38
C ALA A 43 18.30 -3.71 4.01
N ASP A 44 18.06 -3.17 5.21
CA ASP A 44 16.76 -3.23 5.88
C ASP A 44 15.72 -2.44 5.09
N ILE A 45 16.07 -1.25 4.61
CA ILE A 45 15.18 -0.39 3.80
C ILE A 45 14.78 -1.10 2.50
N GLN A 46 15.74 -1.67 1.79
CA GLN A 46 15.48 -2.39 0.53
C GLN A 46 14.66 -3.66 0.76
N LEU A 47 14.93 -4.40 1.83
CA LEU A 47 14.12 -5.56 2.21
C LEU A 47 12.68 -5.15 2.53
N GLY A 48 12.51 -4.09 3.32
CA GLY A 48 11.18 -3.55 3.64
C GLY A 48 10.40 -3.11 2.40
N ARG A 49 11.09 -2.46 1.47
CA ARG A 49 10.52 -2.09 0.16
C ARG A 49 10.08 -3.32 -0.64
N ALA A 50 10.89 -4.37 -0.67
CA ALA A 50 10.59 -5.61 -1.37
C ALA A 50 9.40 -6.35 -0.74
N ILE A 51 9.31 -6.40 0.60
CA ILE A 51 8.17 -6.95 1.33
C ILE A 51 6.90 -6.13 1.04
N PHE A 52 6.97 -4.81 1.12
CA PHE A 52 5.85 -3.92 0.86
C PHE A 52 5.26 -4.12 -0.54
N ARG A 53 6.13 -4.26 -1.55
CA ARG A 53 5.75 -4.50 -2.95
C ARG A 53 5.26 -5.93 -3.21
N GLY A 54 5.68 -6.89 -2.37
CA GLY A 54 5.42 -8.31 -2.56
C GLY A 54 6.43 -9.03 -3.45
N ASP A 55 7.58 -8.41 -3.69
CA ASP A 55 8.72 -9.06 -4.32
C ASP A 55 9.28 -10.16 -3.39
N VAL A 56 9.15 -9.95 -2.08
CA VAL A 56 9.35 -10.94 -1.03
C VAL A 56 7.99 -11.26 -0.40
N ARG A 57 7.65 -12.54 -0.34
CA ARG A 57 6.37 -13.00 0.23
C ARG A 57 6.44 -12.99 1.76
N LEU A 58 5.32 -12.65 2.39
CA LEU A 58 5.15 -12.76 3.83
C LEU A 58 5.20 -14.22 4.27
N GLU A 59 5.88 -14.50 5.38
CA GLU A 59 6.11 -15.86 5.92
C GLU A 59 4.80 -16.57 6.24
N ASN A 60 3.89 -15.89 6.92
CA ASN A 60 2.58 -16.43 7.28
C ASN A 60 1.53 -16.23 6.17
N GLY A 61 1.95 -15.78 4.99
CA GLY A 61 1.05 -15.47 3.88
C GLY A 61 0.35 -14.12 4.06
N GLY A 62 -0.68 -13.89 3.26
CA GLY A 62 -1.40 -12.62 3.27
C GLY A 62 -1.12 -11.77 2.03
N PRO A 63 -1.95 -10.76 1.79
CA PRO A 63 -1.77 -9.84 0.68
C PRO A 63 -0.60 -8.89 0.93
N THR A 64 0.03 -8.43 -0.13
CA THR A 64 1.07 -7.41 -0.05
C THR A 64 0.49 -6.07 0.38
N CYS A 65 1.27 -5.25 1.08
CA CYS A 65 0.84 -3.92 1.52
C CYS A 65 0.44 -3.04 0.33
N LEU A 66 1.17 -3.14 -0.79
CA LEU A 66 0.92 -2.42 -2.04
C LEU A 66 -0.45 -2.73 -2.66
N SER A 67 -1.03 -3.91 -2.40
CA SER A 67 -2.36 -4.26 -2.94
C SER A 67 -3.48 -3.36 -2.41
N CYS A 68 -3.32 -2.83 -1.21
CA CYS A 68 -4.32 -1.99 -0.54
C CYS A 68 -3.84 -0.55 -0.30
N HIS A 69 -2.54 -0.35 -0.14
CA HIS A 69 -1.94 0.94 0.20
C HIS A 69 -1.07 1.47 -0.93
N THR A 70 -0.85 2.78 -0.92
CA THR A 70 0.15 3.44 -1.73
C THR A 70 1.20 4.09 -0.84
N VAL A 71 2.40 4.25 -1.38
CA VAL A 71 3.50 5.06 -0.84
C VAL A 71 4.05 5.88 -1.99
N GLU A 72 4.40 7.13 -1.76
CA GLU A 72 5.01 8.01 -2.75
C GLU A 72 6.30 7.37 -3.30
N GLY A 73 6.53 7.44 -4.61
CA GLY A 73 7.71 6.82 -5.23
C GLY A 73 7.63 5.31 -5.50
N ILE A 74 6.64 4.59 -4.99
CA ILE A 74 6.45 3.17 -5.31
C ILE A 74 5.58 2.97 -6.54
N GLY A 75 6.25 2.55 -7.62
CA GLY A 75 5.61 2.16 -8.88
C GLY A 75 5.06 3.35 -9.68
N GLY A 76 5.20 3.32 -11.01
CA GLY A 76 4.77 4.39 -11.90
C GLY A 76 3.26 4.68 -11.89
N LEU A 77 2.45 3.77 -11.38
CA LEU A 77 0.98 3.91 -11.29
C LEU A 77 0.48 4.00 -9.85
N GLY A 78 1.38 3.98 -8.86
CA GLY A 78 1.04 3.93 -7.44
C GLY A 78 0.59 2.55 -6.98
N GLY A 79 0.16 2.46 -5.72
CA GLY A 79 -0.38 1.25 -5.10
C GLY A 79 -1.90 1.22 -5.05
N GLY A 80 -2.42 0.31 -4.20
CA GLY A 80 -3.85 0.20 -3.93
C GLY A 80 -4.42 1.45 -3.26
N ARG A 81 -5.73 1.62 -3.38
CA ARG A 81 -6.48 2.74 -2.80
C ARG A 81 -7.56 2.28 -1.81
N LEU A 82 -7.50 1.03 -1.37
CA LEU A 82 -8.42 0.52 -0.36
C LEU A 82 -8.08 1.05 1.02
N GLY A 83 -6.78 1.18 1.30
CA GLY A 83 -6.24 1.78 2.51
C GLY A 83 -5.73 3.21 2.29
N PRO A 84 -5.39 3.92 3.38
CA PRO A 84 -4.78 5.24 3.29
C PRO A 84 -3.38 5.19 2.69
N ASP A 85 -2.93 6.33 2.19
CA ASP A 85 -1.54 6.57 1.81
C ASP A 85 -0.62 6.45 3.02
N LEU A 86 0.47 5.70 2.88
CA LEU A 86 1.42 5.41 3.95
C LEU A 86 2.72 6.22 3.86
N SER A 87 2.87 7.12 2.90
CA SER A 87 4.07 7.96 2.74
C SER A 87 4.46 8.70 4.02
N ARG A 88 3.47 9.09 4.83
CA ARG A 88 3.67 9.79 6.11
C ARG A 88 3.16 9.01 7.32
N VAL A 89 3.06 7.69 7.21
CA VAL A 89 2.55 6.86 8.30
C VAL A 89 3.48 6.90 9.52
N PHE A 90 4.78 6.98 9.30
CA PHE A 90 5.79 7.10 10.36
C PHE A 90 5.57 8.33 11.24
N GLU A 91 5.36 9.50 10.62
CA GLU A 91 5.06 10.75 11.33
C GLU A 91 3.70 10.67 12.02
N ARG A 92 2.69 10.14 11.33
CA ARG A 92 1.32 10.03 11.83
C ARG A 92 1.22 9.14 13.06
N LEU A 93 2.01 8.07 13.12
CA LEU A 93 2.10 7.17 14.27
C LEU A 93 3.19 7.55 15.28
N GLN A 94 3.84 8.71 15.10
CA GLN A 94 4.80 9.27 16.05
C GLN A 94 6.02 8.37 16.32
N GLY A 95 6.52 7.68 15.29
CA GLY A 95 7.80 6.98 15.35
C GLY A 95 7.73 5.46 15.31
N ARG A 96 8.93 4.87 15.44
CA ARG A 96 9.20 3.45 15.21
C ARG A 96 8.37 2.51 16.08
N LYS A 97 8.33 2.77 17.39
CA LYS A 97 7.66 1.89 18.38
C LYS A 97 6.18 1.77 18.11
N ASN A 98 5.51 2.90 17.86
CA ASN A 98 4.08 2.89 17.60
C ASN A 98 3.75 2.28 16.24
N LEU A 99 4.57 2.54 15.21
CA LEU A 99 4.41 1.93 13.91
C LEU A 99 4.59 0.40 13.97
N ALA A 100 5.62 -0.07 14.66
CA ALA A 100 5.86 -1.51 14.86
C ALA A 100 4.72 -2.18 15.63
N SER A 101 4.29 -1.57 16.73
CA SER A 101 3.15 -2.08 17.52
C SER A 101 1.88 -2.14 16.69
N TRP A 102 1.67 -1.15 15.81
CA TRP A 102 0.53 -1.14 14.92
C TRP A 102 0.61 -2.23 13.84
N LEU A 103 1.80 -2.48 13.29
CA LEU A 103 2.02 -3.57 12.32
C LEU A 103 1.87 -4.95 12.96
N LEU A 104 2.28 -5.10 14.22
CA LEU A 104 2.13 -6.34 14.97
C LEU A 104 0.65 -6.72 15.19
N ALA A 105 -0.20 -5.73 15.44
CA ALA A 105 -1.62 -5.93 15.73
C ALA A 105 -2.49 -4.86 15.06
N PRO A 106 -2.71 -4.92 13.73
CA PRO A 106 -3.54 -3.95 13.03
C PRO A 106 -4.97 -3.96 13.55
N ALA A 107 -5.43 -2.81 14.06
CA ALA A 107 -6.70 -2.69 14.76
C ALA A 107 -7.89 -2.26 13.89
N THR A 108 -7.71 -2.04 12.57
CA THR A 108 -8.80 -1.62 11.71
C THR A 108 -9.69 -2.79 11.29
N GLU A 109 -10.99 -2.53 11.14
CA GLU A 109 -11.98 -3.54 10.71
C GLU A 109 -11.61 -4.22 9.39
N THR A 110 -10.87 -3.53 8.52
CA THR A 110 -10.43 -4.06 7.22
C THR A 110 -9.17 -4.90 7.33
N MET A 111 -8.17 -4.45 8.09
CA MET A 111 -6.87 -5.15 8.19
C MET A 111 -6.88 -6.29 9.20
N GLN A 112 -7.60 -6.12 10.31
CA GLN A 112 -7.64 -7.13 11.38
C GLN A 112 -8.03 -8.53 10.89
N PRO A 113 -9.12 -8.74 10.12
CA PRO A 113 -9.50 -10.09 9.68
C PRO A 113 -8.46 -10.75 8.78
N VAL A 114 -7.67 -9.95 8.07
CA VAL A 114 -6.61 -10.43 7.18
C VAL A 114 -5.39 -10.85 7.97
N TYR A 115 -4.88 -9.97 8.83
CA TYR A 115 -3.61 -10.16 9.52
C TYR A 115 -3.71 -10.94 10.85
N VAL A 116 -4.90 -11.16 11.41
CA VAL A 116 -5.08 -12.13 12.51
C VAL A 116 -4.72 -13.54 12.08
N LYS A 117 -4.95 -13.89 10.80
CA LYS A 117 -4.63 -15.21 10.25
C LYS A 117 -3.25 -15.29 9.59
N ALA A 118 -2.68 -14.16 9.25
CA ALA A 118 -1.41 -14.01 8.56
C ALA A 118 -0.59 -12.89 9.24
N SER A 119 -0.34 -13.05 10.54
CA SER A 119 0.40 -12.07 11.34
C SER A 119 1.81 -11.87 10.79
N LEU A 120 2.26 -10.62 10.78
CA LEU A 120 3.63 -10.29 10.42
C LEU A 120 4.59 -10.80 11.49
N THR A 121 5.74 -11.31 11.06
CA THR A 121 6.82 -11.70 11.95
C THR A 121 7.68 -10.50 12.35
N ASN A 122 8.47 -10.65 13.40
CA ASN A 122 9.36 -9.56 13.84
C ASN A 122 10.40 -9.23 12.77
N GLU A 123 10.85 -10.25 12.03
CA GLU A 123 11.82 -10.14 10.93
C GLU A 123 11.23 -9.38 9.73
N GLU A 124 9.90 -9.35 9.59
CA GLU A 124 9.20 -8.60 8.55
C GLU A 124 8.85 -7.17 8.99
N ILE A 125 8.49 -7.01 10.28
CA ILE A 125 8.10 -5.72 10.84
C ILE A 125 9.27 -4.74 10.83
N LEU A 126 10.45 -5.18 11.23
CA LEU A 126 11.62 -4.32 11.35
C LEU A 126 12.02 -3.69 10.00
N PRO A 127 12.17 -4.44 8.91
CA PRO A 127 12.41 -3.87 7.58
C PRO A 127 11.27 -2.98 7.08
N LEU A 128 10.01 -3.35 7.34
CA LEU A 128 8.87 -2.52 6.96
C LEU A 128 8.89 -1.16 7.65
N VAL A 129 9.23 -1.13 8.93
CA VAL A 129 9.42 0.14 9.68
C VAL A 129 10.56 0.95 9.09
N ALA A 130 11.70 0.30 8.77
CA ALA A 130 12.85 0.95 8.14
C ALA A 130 12.48 1.62 6.82
N PHE A 131 11.77 0.90 5.96
CA PHE A 131 11.30 1.41 4.69
C PHE A 131 10.32 2.59 4.85
N LEU A 132 9.31 2.46 5.72
CA LEU A 132 8.31 3.52 5.92
C LEU A 132 8.88 4.76 6.63
N GLU A 133 9.93 4.60 7.44
CA GLU A 133 10.69 5.73 7.99
C GLU A 133 11.50 6.43 6.92
N ASP A 134 12.20 5.69 6.07
CA ASP A 134 12.98 6.24 4.97
C ASP A 134 12.09 7.01 3.99
N GLU A 135 10.96 6.45 3.59
CA GLU A 135 10.00 7.12 2.72
C GLU A 135 9.44 8.41 3.35
N ALA A 136 9.18 8.43 4.65
CA ALA A 136 8.72 9.63 5.33
C ALA A 136 9.80 10.74 5.35
N ARG A 137 11.08 10.37 5.36
CA ARG A 137 12.21 11.32 5.37
C ARG A 137 12.64 11.76 3.97
N THR A 138 12.67 10.83 3.02
CA THR A 138 13.19 11.04 1.66
C THR A 138 12.10 11.25 0.62
N GLY A 139 10.85 10.86 0.93
CA GLY A 139 9.70 10.72 0.07
C GLY A 139 9.31 11.97 -0.72
N LYS A 140 10.12 12.29 -1.74
CA LYS A 140 9.89 13.34 -2.75
C LYS A 140 10.33 12.89 -4.14
N GLU A 141 10.29 11.62 -4.46
CA GLU A 141 10.28 11.30 -5.89
C GLU A 141 8.90 11.63 -6.42
N ASP A 142 8.85 12.78 -7.08
CA ASP A 142 7.65 13.35 -7.67
C ASP A 142 7.13 12.41 -8.77
N THR A 143 6.27 11.48 -8.39
CA THR A 143 5.60 10.56 -9.33
C THR A 143 4.74 11.30 -10.34
N THR A 144 4.48 12.59 -10.13
CA THR A 144 3.73 13.47 -11.03
C THR A 144 4.35 13.45 -12.42
N THR A 145 5.68 13.49 -12.52
CA THR A 145 6.38 13.45 -13.82
C THR A 145 6.14 12.13 -14.55
N ALA A 146 6.22 11.00 -13.87
CA ALA A 146 5.97 9.68 -14.47
C ALA A 146 4.50 9.52 -14.90
N GLN A 147 3.57 10.00 -14.08
CA GLN A 147 2.13 10.00 -14.40
C GLN A 147 1.80 10.89 -15.61
N VAL A 148 2.40 12.07 -15.68
CA VAL A 148 2.23 12.98 -16.83
C VAL A 148 2.80 12.38 -18.10
N ILE A 149 4.00 11.79 -18.06
CA ILE A 149 4.60 11.11 -19.21
C ILE A 149 3.70 9.94 -19.66
N PHE A 150 3.22 9.11 -18.73
CA PHE A 150 2.30 8.01 -19.05
C PHE A 150 1.02 8.51 -19.72
N LEU A 151 0.44 9.60 -19.23
CA LEU A 151 -0.77 10.19 -19.77
C LEU A 151 -0.53 10.74 -21.19
N ILE A 152 0.59 11.44 -21.41
CA ILE A 152 0.97 11.96 -22.73
C ILE A 152 1.18 10.81 -23.73
N LEU A 153 1.93 9.76 -23.34
CA LEU A 153 2.18 8.62 -24.19
C LEU A 153 0.88 7.84 -24.50
N GLY A 154 0.02 7.68 -23.50
CA GLY A 154 -1.29 7.05 -23.67
C GLY A 154 -2.19 7.84 -24.63
N LEU A 155 -2.24 9.16 -24.49
CA LEU A 155 -3.01 10.04 -25.38
C LEU A 155 -2.46 10.01 -26.82
N ALA A 156 -1.13 10.10 -26.97
CA ALA A 156 -0.48 10.01 -28.28
C ALA A 156 -0.77 8.65 -28.96
N GLY A 157 -0.67 7.55 -28.20
CA GLY A 157 -1.01 6.21 -28.68
C GLY A 157 -2.48 6.09 -29.09
N ALA A 158 -3.40 6.66 -28.34
CA ALA A 158 -4.81 6.68 -28.68
C ALA A 158 -5.09 7.48 -29.96
N VAL A 159 -4.50 8.66 -30.11
CA VAL A 159 -4.63 9.48 -31.35
C VAL A 159 -4.09 8.71 -32.56
N LEU A 160 -2.91 8.13 -32.45
CA LEU A 160 -2.33 7.31 -33.54
C LEU A 160 -3.22 6.10 -33.87
N GLY A 161 -3.75 5.43 -32.87
CA GLY A 161 -4.69 4.31 -33.03
C GLY A 161 -5.97 4.74 -33.76
N PHE A 162 -6.55 5.89 -33.40
CA PHE A 162 -7.72 6.42 -34.11
C PHE A 162 -7.41 6.82 -35.56
N VAL A 163 -6.29 7.48 -35.82
CA VAL A 163 -5.87 7.82 -37.20
C VAL A 163 -5.65 6.55 -38.03
N PHE A 164 -5.00 5.55 -37.46
CA PHE A 164 -4.79 4.26 -38.14
C PHE A 164 -6.12 3.54 -38.40
N ALA A 165 -7.00 3.44 -37.42
CA ALA A 165 -8.32 2.87 -37.56
C ALA A 165 -9.15 3.61 -38.64
N ASP A 166 -9.14 4.94 -38.61
CA ASP A 166 -9.85 5.77 -39.59
C ASP A 166 -9.30 5.52 -41.02
N SER A 167 -7.98 5.41 -41.19
CA SER A 167 -7.35 5.13 -42.48
C SER A 167 -7.78 3.77 -43.06
N ILE A 168 -7.83 2.73 -42.23
CA ILE A 168 -8.31 1.40 -42.63
C ILE A 168 -9.82 1.44 -42.93
N TRP A 169 -10.59 2.13 -42.05
CA TRP A 169 -12.05 2.16 -42.19
C TRP A 169 -12.52 2.96 -43.40
N ARG A 170 -11.82 4.03 -43.78
CA ARG A 170 -12.12 4.81 -44.99
C ARG A 170 -12.06 3.96 -46.27
N GLY A 171 -11.22 2.92 -46.30
CA GLY A 171 -11.11 1.99 -47.42
C GLY A 171 -12.29 1.01 -47.53
N ARG A 172 -12.89 0.64 -46.40
CA ARG A 172 -13.89 -0.45 -46.33
C ARG A 172 -15.21 -0.17 -47.08
N LEU A 173 -15.68 1.06 -47.09
CA LEU A 173 -16.92 1.44 -47.76
C LEU A 173 -16.74 1.89 -49.23
N ARG A 174 -15.52 2.17 -49.68
CA ARG A 174 -15.23 2.61 -51.03
C ARG A 174 -15.43 1.49 -52.05
N GLY A 175 -15.23 0.22 -51.66
CA GLY A 175 -15.39 -0.93 -52.57
C GLY A 175 -16.87 -1.28 -52.88
N VAL A 176 -17.78 -1.05 -51.97
CA VAL A 176 -19.20 -1.48 -52.11
C VAL A 176 -20.08 -0.39 -52.70
N ARG A 177 -19.88 0.88 -52.34
CA ARG A 177 -20.77 1.96 -52.74
C ARG A 177 -20.53 2.49 -54.16
N ARG A 178 -19.32 2.45 -54.70
CA ARG A 178 -18.98 2.94 -56.03
C ARG A 178 -19.56 2.12 -57.17
N PRO A 179 -19.50 0.76 -57.16
CA PRO A 179 -20.10 -0.03 -58.23
C PRO A 179 -21.63 0.05 -58.24
N LEU A 180 -22.27 0.12 -57.06
CA LEU A 180 -23.73 0.21 -56.94
C LEU A 180 -24.29 1.52 -57.49
N VAL A 181 -23.61 2.64 -57.33
CA VAL A 181 -24.04 3.94 -57.85
C VAL A 181 -23.71 4.12 -59.31
N ARG A 182 -22.68 3.46 -59.85
CA ARG A 182 -22.32 3.51 -61.27
C ARG A 182 -23.09 2.52 -62.15
N GLY A 183 -23.64 1.44 -61.57
CA GLY A 183 -24.49 0.47 -62.30
C GLY A 183 -25.94 0.86 -62.41
N ALA A 184 -26.37 1.99 -61.81
CA ALA A 184 -27.77 2.48 -61.85
C ALA A 184 -27.98 3.62 -62.88
N ARG A 185 -27.10 3.79 -63.86
CA ARG A 185 -27.25 4.68 -65.00
C ARG A 185 -27.29 3.94 -66.28
#